data_17cfeb1d9d0d15c19e1f4547e4762128
#
_entry.id   17cfeb1d9d0d15c19e1f4547e4762128
#
_cell.length_a   1.000
_cell.length_b   1.000
_cell.length_c   1.000
_cell.angle_alpha   90.00
_cell.angle_beta   90.00
_cell.angle_gamma   90.00
#
_symmetry.space_group_name_H-M   'P 1'
#
loop_
_entity.id
_entity.type
_entity.pdbx_description
1 polymer ?
#
loop_
_entity_poly.entity_id
_entity_poly.type
_entity_poly.pdbx_seq_one_letter_code
_entity_poly.pdbx_strand_id
1 'polypeptide(L)'
;HTRSSTVSWGSEMCIRDRTEAQKALWDSLTFVEDPASGPVAENLFPDRPARRDDFYSELCTKRSRGKALVWTLEQGGNIVCTVGAYALCNGQAYMACGQTAEALRGQRVGGRLIVQMANALSAQGNQPVFLCSPERVHFYTQLGFHPLGTLARYESPIGKD
;
A
#
# COMPACT_ATOMS: atom_id res chain seq x y z
N HIS A 1 23.67 -0.28 5.13
CA HIS A 1 22.84 -1.51 5.12
C HIS A 1 21.38 -1.14 5.36
N THR A 2 20.52 -1.35 4.37
CA THR A 2 19.07 -1.29 4.57
C THR A 2 18.55 -2.72 4.62
N ARG A 3 17.91 -3.10 5.71
CA ARG A 3 17.21 -4.39 5.84
C ARG A 3 15.71 -4.17 5.62
N SER A 4 15.12 -5.00 4.80
CA SER A 4 13.68 -5.03 4.60
C SER A 4 13.16 -6.44 4.86
N SER A 5 12.01 -6.55 5.50
CA SER A 5 11.35 -7.83 5.70
C SER A 5 10.28 -8.02 4.64
N THR A 6 10.24 -9.21 4.05
CA THR A 6 9.18 -9.61 3.15
C THR A 6 8.07 -10.25 3.96
N VAL A 7 6.85 -9.81 3.74
CA VAL A 7 5.65 -10.36 4.38
C VAL A 7 4.63 -10.79 3.33
N SER A 8 3.86 -11.82 3.62
CA SER A 8 2.78 -12.30 2.76
C SER A 8 1.48 -12.43 3.53
N TRP A 9 0.37 -12.38 2.81
CA TRP A 9 -0.96 -12.59 3.36
C TRP A 9 -1.19 -14.05 3.74
N GLY A 10 -1.63 -14.32 4.96
CA GLY A 10 -1.73 -15.68 5.49
C GLY A 10 -3.15 -16.26 5.53
N SER A 11 -4.15 -15.48 5.77
CA SER A 11 -5.56 -15.90 5.80
C SER A 11 -6.48 -14.71 5.99
N GLU A 12 -7.75 -14.88 5.68
CA GLU A 12 -8.77 -13.84 5.92
C GLU A 12 -8.76 -13.40 7.38
N MET A 13 -8.51 -12.13 7.60
CA MET A 13 -8.60 -11.53 8.91
C MET A 13 -9.90 -10.74 9.04
N CYS A 14 -10.74 -11.15 9.99
CA CYS A 14 -11.84 -10.33 10.47
C CYS A 14 -11.25 -9.10 11.18
N ILE A 15 -11.60 -7.91 10.73
CA ILE A 15 -11.34 -6.67 11.49
C ILE A 15 -12.28 -6.69 12.71
N ARG A 16 -11.81 -7.32 13.79
CA ARG A 16 -12.54 -7.37 15.05
C ARG A 16 -12.37 -6.05 15.81
N ASP A 17 -13.43 -5.69 16.52
CA ASP A 17 -13.49 -4.62 17.53
C ASP A 17 -13.19 -3.21 17.02
N ARG A 18 -14.15 -2.64 16.30
CA ARG A 18 -14.18 -1.21 16.00
C ARG A 18 -14.97 -0.49 17.07
N THR A 19 -14.40 0.61 17.56
CA THR A 19 -15.20 1.58 18.31
C THR A 19 -16.22 2.22 17.37
N GLU A 20 -17.34 2.70 17.91
CA GLU A 20 -18.34 3.44 17.12
C GLU A 20 -17.72 4.67 16.41
N ALA A 21 -16.74 5.34 17.06
CA ALA A 21 -16.01 6.44 16.46
C ALA A 21 -15.20 6.02 15.22
N GLN A 22 -14.52 4.86 15.25
CA GLN A 22 -13.76 4.32 14.12
C GLN A 22 -14.69 3.91 12.97
N LYS A 23 -15.87 3.39 13.29
CA LYS A 23 -16.88 3.07 12.30
C LYS A 23 -17.43 4.34 11.65
N ALA A 24 -17.81 5.35 12.43
CA ALA A 24 -18.29 6.62 11.93
C ALA A 24 -17.25 7.32 11.04
N LEU A 25 -15.98 7.31 11.44
CA LEU A 25 -14.89 7.84 10.62
C LEU A 25 -14.82 7.12 9.27
N TRP A 26 -14.80 5.79 9.29
CA TRP A 26 -14.73 5.01 8.05
C TRP A 26 -15.91 5.29 7.13
N ASP A 27 -17.12 5.37 7.67
CA ASP A 27 -18.35 5.63 6.93
C ASP A 27 -18.39 7.07 6.36
N SER A 28 -17.57 7.98 6.90
CA SER A 28 -17.40 9.35 6.38
C SER A 28 -16.44 9.45 5.20
N LEU A 29 -15.68 8.40 4.90
CA LEU A 29 -14.70 8.37 3.83
C LEU A 29 -15.31 7.79 2.55
N THR A 30 -14.93 8.34 1.40
CA THR A 30 -15.33 7.83 0.10
C THR A 30 -14.27 6.87 -0.42
N PHE A 31 -14.66 5.63 -0.68
CA PHE A 31 -13.79 4.63 -1.32
C PHE A 31 -13.77 4.83 -2.84
N VAL A 32 -12.58 4.86 -3.41
CA VAL A 32 -12.37 4.96 -4.87
C VAL A 32 -11.46 3.81 -5.32
N GLU A 33 -12.03 2.92 -6.14
CA GLU A 33 -11.34 1.70 -6.58
C GLU A 33 -10.34 1.95 -7.71
N ASP A 34 -10.59 2.95 -8.55
CA ASP A 34 -9.73 3.27 -9.69
C ASP A 34 -9.45 4.78 -9.78
N PRO A 35 -8.71 5.34 -8.80
CA PRO A 35 -8.42 6.77 -8.78
C PRO A 35 -7.55 7.20 -9.96
N ALA A 36 -7.67 8.44 -10.40
CA ALA A 36 -6.79 9.01 -11.42
C ALA A 36 -5.32 8.98 -10.97
N SER A 37 -4.41 8.62 -11.88
CA SER A 37 -2.98 8.42 -11.55
C SER A 37 -2.27 9.72 -11.14
N GLY A 38 -2.68 10.87 -11.69
CA GLY A 38 -2.11 12.18 -11.34
C GLY A 38 -2.29 12.52 -9.86
N PRO A 39 -3.53 12.61 -9.35
CA PRO A 39 -3.79 12.84 -7.92
C PRO A 39 -3.11 11.84 -6.99
N VAL A 40 -3.02 10.56 -7.37
CA VAL A 40 -2.28 9.54 -6.60
C VAL A 40 -0.80 9.89 -6.53
N ALA A 41 -0.18 10.23 -7.65
CA ALA A 41 1.23 10.61 -7.70
C ALA A 41 1.53 11.88 -6.88
N GLU A 42 0.65 12.88 -6.95
CA GLU A 42 0.75 14.11 -6.16
C GLU A 42 0.62 13.83 -4.66
N ASN A 43 -0.32 12.98 -4.27
CA ASN A 43 -0.51 12.60 -2.87
C ASN A 43 0.72 11.86 -2.29
N LEU A 44 1.33 10.96 -3.07
CA LEU A 44 2.47 10.17 -2.62
C LEU A 44 3.80 10.95 -2.62
N PHE A 45 3.97 11.89 -3.56
CA PHE A 45 5.23 12.61 -3.78
C PHE A 45 5.02 14.13 -3.94
N PRO A 46 4.39 14.81 -2.97
CA PRO A 46 4.04 16.23 -3.12
C PRO A 46 5.28 17.12 -3.31
N ASP A 47 6.37 16.83 -2.60
CA ASP A 47 7.59 17.64 -2.57
C ASP A 47 8.74 17.08 -3.42
N ARG A 48 8.44 16.11 -4.28
CA ARG A 48 9.45 15.41 -5.12
C ARG A 48 9.00 15.32 -6.57
N PRO A 49 9.02 16.43 -7.33
CA PRO A 49 8.45 16.49 -8.68
C PRO A 49 9.03 15.44 -9.64
N ALA A 50 10.35 15.25 -9.68
CA ALA A 50 10.96 14.23 -10.54
C ALA A 50 10.47 12.82 -10.19
N ARG A 51 10.44 12.48 -8.89
CA ARG A 51 9.93 11.17 -8.43
C ARG A 51 8.44 10.99 -8.71
N ARG A 52 7.66 12.05 -8.58
CA ARG A 52 6.23 12.07 -8.91
C ARG A 52 5.99 11.78 -10.38
N ASP A 53 6.74 12.43 -11.26
CA ASP A 53 6.60 12.28 -12.72
C ASP A 53 7.01 10.88 -13.18
N ASP A 54 8.11 10.34 -12.63
CA ASP A 54 8.52 8.95 -12.85
C ASP A 54 7.46 7.96 -12.39
N PHE A 55 6.95 8.13 -11.17
CA PHE A 55 5.90 7.28 -10.62
C PHE A 55 4.62 7.35 -11.45
N TYR A 56 4.19 8.55 -11.84
CA TYR A 56 3.02 8.74 -12.71
C TYR A 56 3.15 7.96 -14.01
N SER A 57 4.27 8.11 -14.71
CA SER A 57 4.53 7.45 -15.98
C SER A 57 4.56 5.92 -15.83
N GLU A 58 5.22 5.42 -14.79
CA GLU A 58 5.28 4.01 -14.45
C GLU A 58 3.88 3.45 -14.12
N LEU A 59 3.11 4.16 -13.30
CA LEU A 59 1.77 3.76 -12.91
C LEU A 59 0.83 3.67 -14.11
N CYS A 60 0.82 4.68 -14.97
CA CYS A 60 0.01 4.68 -16.19
C CYS A 60 0.36 3.49 -17.09
N THR A 61 1.64 3.22 -17.28
CA THR A 61 2.11 2.08 -18.08
C THR A 61 1.68 0.74 -17.49
N LYS A 62 1.80 0.57 -16.18
CA LYS A 62 1.41 -0.68 -15.50
C LYS A 62 -0.09 -0.88 -15.51
N ARG A 63 -0.87 0.17 -15.28
CA ARG A 63 -2.35 0.11 -15.32
C ARG A 63 -2.87 -0.24 -16.69
N SER A 64 -2.33 0.37 -17.76
CA SER A 64 -2.74 0.05 -19.14
C SER A 64 -2.50 -1.42 -19.53
N ARG A 65 -1.60 -2.10 -18.81
CA ARG A 65 -1.28 -3.52 -19.01
C ARG A 65 -1.95 -4.45 -17.98
N GLY A 66 -2.82 -3.92 -17.12
CA GLY A 66 -3.45 -4.69 -16.04
C GLY A 66 -2.46 -5.22 -14.99
N LYS A 67 -1.32 -4.54 -14.80
CA LYS A 67 -0.24 -4.95 -13.89
C LYS A 67 -0.17 -4.13 -12.61
N ALA A 68 -1.05 -3.16 -12.44
CA ALA A 68 -1.16 -2.38 -11.21
C ALA A 68 -2.63 -2.11 -10.87
N LEU A 69 -2.89 -2.05 -9.57
CA LEU A 69 -4.17 -1.73 -8.96
C LEU A 69 -3.93 -0.71 -7.84
N VAL A 70 -4.70 0.36 -7.81
CA VAL A 70 -4.60 1.38 -6.75
C VAL A 70 -6.00 1.68 -6.23
N TRP A 71 -6.14 1.72 -4.91
CA TRP A 71 -7.34 2.14 -4.21
C TRP A 71 -7.03 3.35 -3.33
N THR A 72 -8.00 4.23 -3.20
CA THR A 72 -7.90 5.38 -2.31
C THR A 72 -9.13 5.50 -1.43
N LEU A 73 -8.94 6.18 -0.31
CA LEU A 73 -10.03 6.78 0.47
C LEU A 73 -9.90 8.29 0.36
N GLU A 74 -11.02 8.94 0.15
CA GLU A 74 -11.12 10.38 -0.01
C GLU A 74 -12.00 11.00 1.08
N GLN A 75 -11.67 12.22 1.46
CA GLN A 75 -12.47 13.05 2.36
C GLN A 75 -12.54 14.47 1.77
N GLY A 76 -13.76 14.94 1.48
CA GLY A 76 -13.93 16.24 0.86
C GLY A 76 -13.25 16.40 -0.51
N GLY A 77 -13.13 15.31 -1.29
CA GLY A 77 -12.47 15.30 -2.59
C GLY A 77 -10.95 15.18 -2.54
N ASN A 78 -10.35 15.07 -1.35
CA ASN A 78 -8.90 14.90 -1.19
C ASN A 78 -8.57 13.46 -0.81
N ILE A 79 -7.51 12.91 -1.40
CA ILE A 79 -7.00 11.59 -1.02
C ILE A 79 -6.42 11.67 0.39
N VAL A 80 -6.94 10.84 1.28
CA VAL A 80 -6.48 10.73 2.69
C VAL A 80 -5.83 9.38 3.01
N CYS A 81 -6.04 8.39 2.17
CA CYS A 81 -5.38 7.10 2.29
C CYS A 81 -5.22 6.45 0.91
N THR A 82 -4.07 5.85 0.66
CA THR A 82 -3.79 5.07 -0.54
C THR A 82 -3.27 3.69 -0.20
N VAL A 83 -3.57 2.73 -1.05
CA VAL A 83 -2.92 1.43 -1.10
C VAL A 83 -2.81 0.99 -2.55
N GLY A 84 -1.76 0.28 -2.92
CA GLY A 84 -1.59 -0.20 -4.28
C GLY A 84 -0.86 -1.53 -4.37
N ALA A 85 -1.17 -2.28 -5.43
CA ALA A 85 -0.38 -3.39 -5.92
C ALA A 85 0.24 -2.94 -7.26
N TYR A 86 1.56 -2.90 -7.32
CA TYR A 86 2.31 -2.31 -8.43
C TYR A 86 3.03 -3.33 -9.31
N ALA A 87 2.87 -4.61 -9.01
CA ALA A 87 3.25 -5.71 -9.88
C ALA A 87 2.30 -6.89 -9.65
N LEU A 88 1.53 -7.21 -10.68
CA LEU A 88 0.69 -8.40 -10.72
C LEU A 88 1.31 -9.39 -11.71
N CYS A 89 1.87 -10.47 -11.20
CA CYS A 89 2.61 -11.44 -12.01
C CYS A 89 2.64 -12.82 -11.36
N ASN A 90 2.37 -13.86 -12.16
CA ASN A 90 2.49 -15.26 -11.75
C ASN A 90 1.75 -15.61 -10.43
N GLY A 91 0.55 -15.07 -10.26
CA GLY A 91 -0.25 -15.31 -9.05
C GLY A 91 0.27 -14.59 -7.80
N GLN A 92 1.13 -13.58 -7.98
CA GLN A 92 1.60 -12.72 -6.90
C GLN A 92 1.21 -11.27 -7.17
N ALA A 93 0.94 -10.53 -6.09
CA ALA A 93 0.66 -9.11 -6.11
C ALA A 93 1.63 -8.39 -5.17
N TYR A 94 2.55 -7.62 -5.72
CA TYR A 94 3.46 -6.80 -4.92
C TYR A 94 2.78 -5.49 -4.51
N MET A 95 2.45 -5.39 -3.22
CA MET A 95 1.85 -4.19 -2.63
C MET A 95 2.94 -3.22 -2.16
N ALA A 96 2.71 -1.95 -2.36
CA ALA A 96 3.63 -0.88 -1.93
C ALA A 96 2.91 0.47 -1.81
N CYS A 97 3.66 1.50 -1.44
CA CYS A 97 3.20 2.90 -1.40
C CYS A 97 1.90 3.12 -0.63
N GLY A 98 1.70 2.37 0.47
CA GLY A 98 0.61 2.64 1.40
C GLY A 98 0.89 3.91 2.19
N GLN A 99 -0.05 4.86 2.15
CA GLN A 99 0.05 6.12 2.88
C GLN A 99 -1.29 6.50 3.48
N THR A 100 -1.26 7.01 4.71
CA THR A 100 -2.43 7.58 5.40
C THR A 100 -2.10 8.99 5.84
N ALA A 101 -3.00 9.93 5.59
CA ALA A 101 -2.88 11.32 6.05
C ALA A 101 -2.64 11.36 7.57
N GLU A 102 -1.78 12.26 8.01
CA GLU A 102 -1.34 12.33 9.40
C GLU A 102 -2.51 12.43 10.39
N ALA A 103 -3.51 13.24 10.07
CA ALA A 103 -4.71 13.41 10.90
C ALA A 103 -5.53 12.12 11.11
N LEU A 104 -5.38 11.12 10.23
CA LEU A 104 -6.09 9.83 10.30
C LEU A 104 -5.22 8.66 10.77
N ARG A 105 -3.95 8.92 11.07
CA ARG A 105 -3.05 7.87 11.59
C ARG A 105 -3.48 7.40 12.98
N GLY A 106 -3.19 6.15 13.30
CA GLY A 106 -3.57 5.53 14.56
C GLY A 106 -5.05 5.15 14.67
N GLN A 107 -5.88 5.50 13.69
CA GLN A 107 -7.33 5.21 13.67
C GLN A 107 -7.69 3.96 12.84
N ARG A 108 -6.71 3.14 12.52
CA ARG A 108 -6.83 1.88 11.76
C ARG A 108 -7.33 2.02 10.30
N VAL A 109 -7.38 3.25 9.77
CA VAL A 109 -7.87 3.51 8.40
C VAL A 109 -6.99 2.81 7.37
N GLY A 110 -5.67 3.02 7.41
CA GLY A 110 -4.72 2.42 6.48
C GLY A 110 -4.67 0.89 6.58
N GLY A 111 -4.64 0.36 7.81
CA GLY A 111 -4.65 -1.10 8.03
C GLY A 111 -5.90 -1.77 7.44
N ARG A 112 -7.07 -1.14 7.60
CA ARG A 112 -8.32 -1.65 7.03
C ARG A 112 -8.27 -1.67 5.49
N LEU A 113 -7.79 -0.61 4.86
CA LEU A 113 -7.68 -0.55 3.40
C LEU A 113 -6.70 -1.60 2.86
N ILE A 114 -5.56 -1.79 3.55
CA ILE A 114 -4.58 -2.84 3.21
C ILE A 114 -5.22 -4.23 3.27
N VAL A 115 -5.95 -4.54 4.33
CA VAL A 115 -6.63 -5.83 4.50
C VAL A 115 -7.68 -6.05 3.41
N GLN A 116 -8.47 -5.03 3.09
CA GLN A 116 -9.47 -5.14 2.03
C GLN A 116 -8.84 -5.41 0.67
N MET A 117 -7.75 -4.72 0.32
CA MET A 117 -7.02 -4.98 -0.92
C MET A 117 -6.40 -6.38 -0.93
N ALA A 118 -5.78 -6.80 0.17
CA ALA A 118 -5.20 -8.13 0.28
C ALA A 118 -6.25 -9.23 0.09
N ASN A 119 -7.43 -9.09 0.69
CA ASN A 119 -8.54 -10.02 0.48
C ASN A 119 -9.02 -10.04 -0.97
N ALA A 120 -9.18 -8.89 -1.61
CA ALA A 120 -9.59 -8.79 -2.99
C ALA A 120 -8.57 -9.42 -3.95
N LEU A 121 -7.28 -9.18 -3.74
CA LEU A 121 -6.19 -9.80 -4.52
C LEU A 121 -6.17 -11.32 -4.33
N SER A 122 -6.32 -11.81 -3.11
CA SER A 122 -6.38 -13.24 -2.82
C SER A 122 -7.59 -13.90 -3.46
N ALA A 123 -8.75 -13.27 -3.45
CA ALA A 123 -9.96 -13.75 -4.13
C ALA A 123 -9.78 -13.87 -5.66
N GLN A 124 -8.87 -13.09 -6.24
CA GLN A 124 -8.48 -13.14 -7.65
C GLN A 124 -7.35 -14.16 -7.93
N GLY A 125 -6.91 -14.92 -6.93
CA GLY A 125 -5.83 -15.89 -7.06
C GLY A 125 -4.42 -15.28 -6.99
N ASN A 126 -4.28 -14.04 -6.53
CA ASN A 126 -3.00 -13.39 -6.35
C ASN A 126 -2.58 -13.39 -4.87
N GLN A 127 -1.38 -13.86 -4.58
CA GLN A 127 -0.79 -13.81 -3.24
C GLN A 127 -0.25 -12.41 -2.96
N PRO A 128 -0.85 -11.63 -2.03
CA PRO A 128 -0.30 -10.33 -1.66
C PRO A 128 1.03 -10.46 -0.92
N VAL A 129 2.02 -9.73 -1.36
CA VAL A 129 3.36 -9.66 -0.75
C VAL A 129 3.85 -8.22 -0.75
N PHE A 130 4.69 -7.84 0.20
CA PHE A 130 5.38 -6.56 0.18
C PHE A 130 6.64 -6.55 1.05
N LEU A 131 7.41 -5.49 0.91
CA LEU A 131 8.59 -5.21 1.73
C LEU A 131 8.24 -4.16 2.78
N CYS A 132 8.66 -4.38 3.99
CA CYS A 132 8.57 -3.38 5.05
C CYS A 132 9.86 -3.32 5.85
N SER A 133 10.07 -2.22 6.54
CA SER A 133 11.17 -2.11 7.49
C SER A 133 10.94 -3.06 8.69
N PRO A 134 12.00 -3.55 9.34
CA PRO A 134 11.88 -4.53 10.42
C PRO A 134 10.97 -4.07 11.56
N GLU A 135 10.96 -2.79 11.89
CA GLU A 135 10.12 -2.21 12.94
C GLU A 135 8.61 -2.25 12.61
N ARG A 136 8.24 -2.41 11.34
CA ARG A 136 6.85 -2.52 10.89
C ARG A 136 6.32 -3.94 10.82
N VAL A 137 7.15 -4.94 10.96
CA VAL A 137 6.74 -6.37 10.88
C VAL A 137 5.61 -6.66 11.86
N HIS A 138 5.71 -6.18 13.09
CA HIS A 138 4.66 -6.38 14.09
C HIS A 138 3.30 -5.80 13.66
N PHE A 139 3.28 -4.59 13.11
CA PHE A 139 2.06 -3.98 12.60
C PHE A 139 1.39 -4.83 11.51
N TYR A 140 2.16 -5.31 10.54
CA TYR A 140 1.62 -6.14 9.46
C TYR A 140 1.23 -7.55 9.92
N THR A 141 1.94 -8.10 10.89
CA THR A 141 1.56 -9.38 11.50
C THR A 141 0.20 -9.28 12.20
N GLN A 142 -0.09 -8.18 12.87
CA GLN A 142 -1.40 -7.93 13.47
C GLN A 142 -2.53 -7.81 12.41
N LEU A 143 -2.20 -7.43 11.18
CA LEU A 143 -3.16 -7.39 10.07
C LEU A 143 -3.36 -8.76 9.40
N GLY A 144 -2.59 -9.80 9.76
CA GLY A 144 -2.70 -11.15 9.22
C GLY A 144 -1.62 -11.51 8.19
N PHE A 145 -0.62 -10.64 8.00
CA PHE A 145 0.53 -10.96 7.16
C PHE A 145 1.56 -11.78 7.94
N HIS A 146 2.29 -12.65 7.25
CA HIS A 146 3.34 -13.49 7.83
C HIS A 146 4.70 -13.14 7.23
N PRO A 147 5.75 -13.02 8.04
CA PRO A 147 7.10 -12.84 7.54
C PRO A 147 7.53 -14.03 6.66
N LEU A 148 8.10 -13.75 5.48
CA LEU A 148 8.66 -14.75 4.59
C LEU A 148 10.18 -14.80 4.69
N GLY A 149 10.82 -13.66 4.92
CA GLY A 149 12.27 -13.57 4.97
C GLY A 149 12.75 -12.13 5.12
N THR A 150 14.05 -11.96 5.08
CA THR A 150 14.71 -10.64 5.16
C THR A 150 15.56 -10.42 3.92
N LEU A 151 15.42 -9.25 3.29
CA LEU A 151 16.27 -8.80 2.20
C LEU A 151 17.27 -7.78 2.74
N ALA A 152 18.52 -7.92 2.36
CA ALA A 152 19.56 -6.93 2.60
C ALA A 152 19.93 -6.26 1.27
N ARG A 153 19.85 -4.93 1.23
CA ARG A 153 20.30 -4.13 0.10
C ARG A 153 21.72 -3.64 0.36
N TYR A 154 22.61 -3.96 -0.53
CA TYR A 154 23.97 -3.47 -0.51
C TYR A 154 24.10 -2.42 -1.60
N GLU A 155 24.57 -1.24 -1.23
CA GLU A 155 24.95 -0.18 -2.16
C GLU A 155 26.47 -0.12 -2.18
N SER A 156 27.04 -0.32 -3.35
CA SER A 156 28.46 -0.03 -3.56
C SER A 156 28.62 1.50 -3.62
N PRO A 157 29.57 2.10 -2.91
CA PRO A 157 29.91 3.47 -3.16
C PRO A 157 30.43 3.54 -4.61
N ILE A 158 29.64 4.12 -5.50
CA ILE A 158 30.13 4.45 -6.85
C ILE A 158 31.24 5.44 -6.62
N GLY A 159 32.47 5.04 -6.99
CA GLY A 159 33.63 5.91 -6.88
C GLY A 159 33.31 7.25 -7.55
N LYS A 160 33.50 8.32 -6.83
CA LYS A 160 33.60 9.64 -7.43
C LYS A 160 34.94 9.64 -8.14
N ASP A 161 34.93 9.31 -9.42
CA ASP A 161 36.00 9.72 -10.34
C ASP A 161 35.77 11.16 -10.77
#